data_7d1553ed0f3292aec80750625c413e58
#
_entry.id   7d1553ed0f3292aec80750625c413e58
#
_cell.length_a   1.000
_cell.length_b   1.000
_cell.length_c   1.000
_cell.angle_alpha   90.00
_cell.angle_beta   90.00
_cell.angle_gamma   90.00
#
_symmetry.space_group_name_H-M   'P 1'
#
loop_
_entity.id
_entity.type
_entity.pdbx_description
1 polymer ?
#
loop_
_entity_poly.entity_id
_entity_poly.type
_entity_poly.pdbx_seq_one_letter_code
_entity_poly.pdbx_strand_id
1 'polypeptide(L)'
;MATEENKFLGLEEIKNIIEKVYAAQQSGNHVIFRYGNHSVSISAMKGKISENKEWDKKFEIETYASDIMQKYNDCIDYLDRLAKE
;
A
#
# COMPACT_ATOMS: atom_id res chain seq x y z
N MET A 1 -0.19 8.97 -26.96
CA MET A 1 -0.22 8.66 -26.65
C MET A 1 -0.12 8.21 -25.81
N ALA A 2 0.02 8.03 -25.47
CA ALA A 2 0.36 7.48 -24.86
C ALA A 2 0.02 7.05 -24.03
N THR A 3 -0.18 6.98 -23.59
CA THR A 3 -0.65 6.44 -22.98
C THR A 3 -0.58 5.29 -22.38
N GLU A 4 -0.67 4.63 -22.95
CA GLU A 4 -0.64 3.32 -22.71
C GLU A 4 0.36 2.92 -21.82
N GLU A 5 1.21 3.66 -21.70
CA GLU A 5 2.25 3.35 -20.91
C GLU A 5 1.89 3.39 -19.53
N ASN A 6 0.71 3.61 -19.18
CA ASN A 6 0.36 3.64 -17.83
C ASN A 6 0.24 2.30 -17.24
N LYS A 7 1.34 1.64 -17.13
CA LYS A 7 1.34 0.38 -16.45
C LYS A 7 1.46 0.52 -14.97
N PHE A 8 1.84 1.69 -14.50
CA PHE A 8 1.94 1.94 -13.08
C PHE A 8 0.62 2.53 -12.60
N LEU A 9 0.46 2.61 -11.30
CA LEU A 9 -0.74 3.19 -10.73
C LEU A 9 -0.84 4.67 -11.05
N GLY A 10 -2.04 5.14 -11.30
CA GLY A 10 -2.25 6.55 -11.53
C GLY A 10 -2.24 7.34 -10.23
N LEU A 11 -2.31 8.65 -10.39
CA LEU A 11 -2.27 9.54 -9.23
C LEU A 11 -3.43 9.28 -8.27
N GLU A 12 -4.62 9.01 -8.81
CA GLU A 12 -5.76 8.76 -7.93
C GLU A 12 -5.57 7.51 -7.09
N GLU A 13 -4.99 6.47 -7.68
CA GLU A 13 -4.71 5.25 -6.93
C GLU A 13 -3.67 5.49 -5.85
N ILE A 14 -2.64 6.29 -6.17
CA ILE A 14 -1.61 6.61 -5.19
C ILE A 14 -2.22 7.40 -4.03
N LYS A 15 -3.06 8.39 -4.34
CA LYS A 15 -3.72 9.17 -3.30
C LYS A 15 -4.59 8.29 -2.41
N ASN A 16 -5.28 7.33 -3.02
CA ASN A 16 -6.13 6.43 -2.27
C ASN A 16 -5.32 5.58 -1.31
N ILE A 17 -4.16 5.10 -1.75
CA ILE A 17 -3.27 4.34 -0.87
C ILE A 17 -2.85 5.20 0.32
N ILE A 18 -2.46 6.44 0.05
CA ILE A 18 -2.03 7.34 1.11
C ILE A 18 -3.14 7.55 2.13
N GLU A 19 -4.37 7.73 1.65
CA GLU A 19 -5.50 7.93 2.55
C GLU A 19 -5.72 6.69 3.43
N LYS A 20 -5.59 5.51 2.84
CA LYS A 20 -5.78 4.28 3.60
C LYS A 20 -4.65 4.04 4.59
N VAL A 21 -3.43 4.37 4.19
CA VAL A 21 -2.29 4.28 5.10
C VAL A 21 -2.50 5.22 6.29
N TYR A 22 -2.91 6.45 6.01
CA TYR A 22 -3.15 7.42 7.05
C TYR A 22 -4.23 6.91 8.03
N ALA A 23 -5.32 6.38 7.50
CA ALA A 23 -6.40 5.88 8.35
C ALA A 23 -5.92 4.73 9.23
N ALA A 24 -5.12 3.83 8.66
CA ALA A 24 -4.59 2.71 9.44
C ALA A 24 -3.66 3.20 10.55
N GLN A 25 -2.85 4.22 10.25
CA GLN A 25 -1.97 4.80 11.26
C GLN A 25 -2.78 5.45 12.38
N GLN A 26 -3.84 6.16 12.01
CA GLN A 26 -4.68 6.81 13.01
C GLN A 26 -5.38 5.81 13.91
N SER A 27 -5.57 4.59 13.43
CA SER A 27 -6.19 3.54 14.23
C SER A 27 -5.19 2.84 15.15
N GLY A 28 -3.95 3.31 15.20
CA GLY A 28 -2.97 2.77 16.13
C GLY A 28 -2.05 1.72 15.55
N ASN A 29 -2.01 1.59 14.23
CA ASN A 29 -1.16 0.61 13.58
C ASN A 29 0.10 1.27 13.01
N HIS A 30 1.15 0.47 12.82
CA HIS A 30 2.40 0.99 12.26
C HIS A 30 2.44 0.60 10.79
N VAL A 31 2.43 1.61 9.92
CA VAL A 31 2.40 1.39 8.48
C VAL A 31 3.43 2.30 7.82
N ILE A 32 4.22 1.75 6.93
CA ILE A 32 5.21 2.50 6.17
C ILE A 32 4.85 2.43 4.70
N PHE A 33 4.84 3.58 4.05
CA PHE A 33 4.54 3.69 2.64
C PHE A 33 5.75 4.27 1.92
N ARG A 34 6.20 3.60 0.87
CA ARG A 34 7.31 4.07 0.06
C ARG A 34 6.87 4.15 -1.38
N TYR A 35 7.15 5.26 -1.99
CA TYR A 35 6.74 5.51 -3.37
C TYR A 35 7.97 5.84 -4.19
N GLY A 36 8.21 5.10 -5.24
CA GLY A 36 9.33 5.35 -6.13
C GLY A 36 8.89 5.32 -7.57
N ASN A 37 9.84 5.51 -8.46
CA ASN A 37 9.52 5.57 -9.88
C ASN A 37 9.05 4.24 -10.44
N HIS A 38 9.47 3.17 -9.84
CA HIS A 38 9.20 1.85 -10.42
C HIS A 38 8.40 0.94 -9.52
N SER A 39 8.14 1.34 -8.30
CA SER A 39 7.38 0.50 -7.39
C SER A 39 6.82 1.31 -6.23
N VAL A 40 5.79 0.74 -5.64
CA VAL A 40 5.19 1.26 -4.42
C VAL A 40 5.24 0.12 -3.42
N SER A 41 5.69 0.38 -2.21
CA SER A 41 5.69 -0.67 -1.20
C SER A 41 5.02 -0.18 0.07
N ILE A 42 4.29 -1.08 0.70
CA ILE A 42 3.60 -0.82 1.95
C ILE A 42 3.96 -1.96 2.89
N SER A 43 4.40 -1.60 4.09
CA SER A 43 4.66 -2.57 5.15
C SER A 43 3.77 -2.21 6.32
N ALA A 44 3.08 -3.18 6.86
CA ALA A 44 2.10 -2.94 7.91
C ALA A 44 2.31 -3.87 9.09
N MET A 45 2.18 -3.31 10.28
CA MET A 45 2.27 -4.06 11.51
C MET A 45 1.11 -3.63 12.38
N LYS A 46 0.29 -4.58 12.79
CA LYS A 46 -0.86 -4.26 13.60
C LYS A 46 -0.40 -3.79 14.97
N GLY A 47 -0.93 -2.65 15.40
CA GLY A 47 -0.52 -2.09 16.67
C GLY A 47 0.80 -1.34 16.56
N LYS A 48 1.43 -1.15 17.69
CA LYS A 48 2.66 -0.38 17.75
C LYS A 48 3.84 -1.16 17.21
N ILE A 49 4.86 -0.44 16.73
CA ILE A 49 6.05 -1.08 16.25
C ILE A 49 6.74 -1.84 17.39
N SER A 50 7.31 -3.00 17.05
CA SER A 50 8.01 -3.82 18.02
C SER A 50 9.24 -4.41 17.36
N GLU A 51 10.37 -4.35 18.05
CA GLU A 51 11.62 -4.90 17.51
C GLU A 51 11.59 -6.40 17.38
N ASN A 52 10.74 -7.05 18.16
CA ASN A 52 10.67 -8.51 18.15
C ASN A 52 9.57 -9.04 17.28
N LYS A 53 8.92 -8.16 16.50
CA LYS A 53 7.79 -8.56 15.69
C LYS A 53 8.08 -8.24 14.25
N GLU A 54 7.84 -9.20 13.38
CA GLU A 54 8.00 -8.96 11.96
C GLU A 54 6.76 -8.28 11.41
N TRP A 55 6.90 -7.72 10.21
CA TRP A 55 5.77 -7.08 9.56
C TRP A 55 4.67 -8.11 9.33
N ASP A 56 3.45 -7.73 9.66
CA ASP A 56 2.32 -8.63 9.46
C ASP A 56 1.99 -8.78 7.99
N LYS A 57 2.22 -7.73 7.22
CA LYS A 57 1.90 -7.78 5.81
C LYS A 57 2.78 -6.80 5.05
N LYS A 58 3.22 -7.22 3.87
CA LYS A 58 3.97 -6.37 2.97
C LYS A 58 3.37 -6.47 1.59
N PHE A 59 3.25 -5.33 0.92
CA PHE A 59 2.82 -5.29 -0.47
C PHE A 59 3.90 -4.60 -1.27
N GLU A 60 4.19 -5.14 -2.44
CA GLU A 60 5.09 -4.47 -3.35
C GLU A 60 4.44 -4.48 -4.71
N ILE A 61 4.13 -3.30 -5.23
CA ILE A 61 3.43 -3.14 -6.49
C ILE A 61 4.41 -2.54 -7.49
N GLU A 62 4.84 -3.34 -8.46
CA GLU A 62 5.85 -2.91 -9.39
C GLU A 62 5.21 -2.40 -10.67
N THR A 63 5.88 -1.43 -11.28
CA THR A 63 5.40 -0.78 -12.48
C THR A 63 5.03 -1.76 -13.58
N TYR A 64 5.82 -2.80 -13.72
CA TYR A 64 5.62 -3.71 -14.85
C TYR A 64 4.90 -4.99 -14.50
N ALA A 65 4.35 -5.06 -13.31
CA ALA A 65 3.65 -6.28 -12.91
C ALA A 65 2.36 -6.41 -13.71
N SER A 66 2.09 -7.61 -14.20
CA SER A 66 0.87 -7.82 -14.97
C SER A 66 -0.37 -7.81 -14.08
N ASP A 67 -0.18 -8.06 -12.79
CA ASP A 67 -1.29 -8.12 -11.85
C ASP A 67 -1.33 -6.89 -10.95
N ILE A 68 -0.93 -5.76 -11.51
CA ILE A 68 -0.79 -4.53 -10.71
C ILE A 68 -2.11 -4.11 -10.05
N MET A 69 -3.22 -4.21 -10.77
CA MET A 69 -4.50 -3.80 -10.19
C MET A 69 -4.98 -4.78 -9.15
N GLN A 70 -4.65 -6.05 -9.30
CA GLN A 70 -4.99 -7.03 -8.29
C GLN A 70 -4.25 -6.72 -6.99
N LYS A 71 -2.96 -6.44 -7.11
CA LYS A 71 -2.17 -6.10 -5.93
C LYS A 71 -2.65 -4.82 -5.29
N TYR A 72 -3.02 -3.84 -6.10
CA TYR A 72 -3.54 -2.59 -5.58
C TYR A 72 -4.83 -2.84 -4.79
N ASN A 73 -5.75 -3.60 -5.36
CA ASN A 73 -7.01 -3.87 -4.68
C ASN A 73 -6.80 -4.65 -3.39
N ASP A 74 -5.89 -5.62 -3.40
CA ASP A 74 -5.59 -6.39 -2.20
C ASP A 74 -5.02 -5.48 -1.10
N CYS A 75 -4.16 -4.55 -1.50
CA CYS A 75 -3.56 -3.62 -0.57
C CYS A 75 -4.62 -2.72 0.06
N ILE A 76 -5.50 -2.15 -0.77
CA ILE A 76 -6.55 -1.27 -0.28
C ILE A 76 -7.47 -2.01 0.68
N ASP A 77 -7.86 -3.24 0.32
CA ASP A 77 -8.73 -4.03 1.18
C ASP A 77 -8.06 -4.32 2.52
N TYR A 78 -6.80 -4.67 2.49
CA TYR A 78 -6.08 -4.97 3.72
C TYR A 78 -5.99 -3.75 4.63
N LEU A 79 -5.61 -2.61 4.06
CA LEU A 79 -5.47 -1.39 4.85
C LEU A 79 -6.81 -0.93 5.40
N ASP A 80 -7.87 -1.09 4.62
CA ASP A 80 -9.19 -0.70 5.05
C ASP A 80 -9.64 -1.55 6.26
N ARG A 81 -9.39 -2.85 6.19
CA ARG A 81 -9.72 -3.71 7.33
C ARG A 81 -8.86 -3.39 8.54
N LEU A 82 -7.59 -3.11 8.31
CA LEU A 82 -6.70 -2.79 9.42
C LEU A 82 -7.16 -1.53 10.14
N ALA A 83 -7.62 -0.56 9.39
CA ALA A 83 -8.09 0.71 9.97
C ALA A 83 -9.35 0.50 10.81
N LYS A 84 -10.11 -0.54 10.54
CA LYS A 84 -11.37 -0.77 11.24
C LYS A 84 -11.22 -1.68 12.44
N GLU A 85 -10.07 -2.29 12.60
CA GLU A 85 -9.87 -3.22 13.72
C GLU A 85 -9.44 -2.53 15.01
#